data_a50a74fb42c9905385180bd0be5454e3
#
_entry.id   a50a74fb42c9905385180bd0be5454e3
#
_cell.length_a   1.000
_cell.length_b   1.000
_cell.length_c   1.000
_cell.angle_alpha   90.00
_cell.angle_beta   90.00
_cell.angle_gamma   90.00
#
_symmetry.space_group_name_H-M   'P 1'
#
loop_
_entity.id
_entity.type
_entity.pdbx_description
1 polymer ?
#
loop_
_entity_poly.entity_id
_entity_poly.type
_entity_poly.pdbx_seq_one_letter_code
_entity_poly.pdbx_strand_id
1 'polypeptide(L)'
;MVKIGIIMGSTSDYEVMQDVCKTLDSFGVEYECKVVSAHRTPDLMYEYAHTAKDRGIKVIIAGAGGAAHLPGMVAAMTTLPVIGVPVKSRALNGLDSLLSIVQMPGGVPVLTVAINGAKNAALTPLGNCL
;
A
#
# COMPACT_ATOMS: atom_id res chain seq x y z
N MET A 1 3.46 16.96 -11.15
CA MET A 1 4.27 15.88 -10.54
C MET A 1 3.36 14.86 -9.87
N VAL A 2 3.68 13.57 -10.03
CA VAL A 2 2.91 12.51 -9.38
C VAL A 2 3.30 12.44 -7.90
N LYS A 3 2.31 12.46 -7.01
CA LYS A 3 2.51 12.27 -5.58
C LYS A 3 1.98 10.89 -5.19
N ILE A 4 2.77 10.15 -4.45
CA ILE A 4 2.44 8.80 -4.00
C ILE A 4 2.12 8.82 -2.50
N GLY A 5 1.03 8.17 -2.11
CA GLY A 5 0.73 7.93 -0.71
C GLY A 5 1.20 6.54 -0.31
N ILE A 6 2.02 6.45 0.72
CA ILE A 6 2.51 5.18 1.26
C ILE A 6 1.91 5.02 2.65
N ILE A 7 1.15 3.95 2.84
CA ILE A 7 0.56 3.64 4.13
C ILE A 7 0.87 2.20 4.53
N MET A 8 0.92 1.94 5.82
CA MET A 8 1.22 0.62 6.36
C MET A 8 0.47 0.42 7.68
N GLY A 9 0.09 -0.81 7.97
CA GLY A 9 -0.75 -1.12 9.13
C GLY A 9 -0.04 -1.06 10.48
N SER A 10 1.28 -1.06 10.49
CA SER A 10 2.07 -1.05 11.71
C SER A 10 3.45 -0.46 11.44
N THR A 11 4.07 0.12 12.48
CA THR A 11 5.47 0.57 12.39
C THR A 11 6.43 -0.57 12.08
N SER A 12 6.10 -1.81 12.45
CA SER A 12 6.92 -2.98 12.13
C SER A 12 6.97 -3.27 10.63
N ASP A 13 5.97 -2.83 9.87
CA ASP A 13 5.97 -2.99 8.42
C ASP A 13 6.96 -2.06 7.71
N TYR A 14 7.45 -1.04 8.40
CA TYR A 14 8.36 -0.07 7.78
C TYR A 14 9.68 -0.71 7.34
N GLU A 15 10.12 -1.76 8.01
CA GLU A 15 11.32 -2.50 7.59
C GLU A 15 11.22 -2.95 6.12
N VAL A 16 10.04 -3.38 5.69
CA VAL A 16 9.75 -3.74 4.29
C VAL A 16 9.41 -2.50 3.48
N MET A 17 8.50 -1.66 3.98
CA MET A 17 7.95 -0.55 3.22
C MET A 17 8.94 0.59 2.97
N GLN A 18 10.04 0.68 3.73
CA GLN A 18 11.08 1.68 3.47
C GLN A 18 11.68 1.57 2.07
N ASP A 19 11.63 0.38 1.46
CA ASP A 19 12.13 0.20 0.09
C ASP A 19 11.27 0.96 -0.93
N VAL A 20 10.00 1.18 -0.63
CA VAL A 20 9.16 2.08 -1.45
C VAL A 20 9.72 3.49 -1.41
N CYS A 21 9.97 4.00 -0.19
CA CYS A 21 10.50 5.34 0.01
C CYS A 21 11.85 5.53 -0.68
N LYS A 22 12.76 4.58 -0.47
CA LYS A 22 14.11 4.64 -1.07
C LYS A 22 14.05 4.63 -2.59
N THR A 23 13.17 3.81 -3.16
CA THR A 23 13.02 3.72 -4.62
C THR A 23 12.46 5.03 -5.18
N LEU A 24 11.42 5.58 -4.55
CA LEU A 24 10.85 6.85 -4.99
C LEU A 24 11.84 8.01 -4.84
N ASP A 25 12.62 8.02 -3.76
CA ASP A 25 13.69 9.02 -3.58
C ASP A 25 14.69 8.97 -4.73
N SER A 26 15.07 7.77 -5.18
CA SER A 26 16.05 7.62 -6.27
C SER A 26 15.54 8.18 -7.60
N PHE A 27 14.21 8.28 -7.77
CA PHE A 27 13.60 8.86 -8.98
C PHE A 27 13.11 10.29 -8.78
N GLY A 28 13.31 10.87 -7.60
CA GLY A 28 12.86 12.23 -7.31
C GLY A 28 11.33 12.37 -7.25
N VAL A 29 10.61 11.31 -6.94
CA VAL A 29 9.15 11.33 -6.87
C VAL A 29 8.69 11.73 -5.47
N GLU A 30 7.78 12.68 -5.39
CA GLU A 30 7.21 13.14 -4.14
C GLU A 30 6.27 12.08 -3.53
N TYR A 31 6.36 11.90 -2.22
CA TYR A 31 5.50 10.97 -1.49
C TYR A 31 5.29 11.41 -0.06
N GLU A 32 4.27 10.83 0.57
CA GLU A 32 4.11 10.85 2.03
C GLU A 32 4.07 9.42 2.54
N CYS A 33 4.50 9.19 3.77
CA CYS A 33 4.56 7.86 4.38
C CYS A 33 3.94 7.92 5.77
N LYS A 34 2.90 7.13 6.01
CA LYS A 34 2.14 7.14 7.27
C LYS A 34 1.78 5.73 7.73
N VAL A 35 1.67 5.56 9.04
CA VAL A 35 1.08 4.36 9.64
C VAL A 35 -0.43 4.57 9.76
N VAL A 36 -1.19 3.70 9.10
CA VAL A 36 -2.65 3.73 9.05
C VAL A 36 -3.14 2.30 9.22
N SER A 37 -3.76 1.98 10.34
CA SER A 37 -4.20 0.61 10.62
C SER A 37 -5.69 0.45 10.38
N ALA A 38 -6.06 -0.57 9.58
CA ALA A 38 -7.46 -0.89 9.35
C ALA A 38 -8.17 -1.31 10.64
N HIS A 39 -7.48 -2.03 11.51
CA HIS A 39 -8.08 -2.58 12.72
C HIS A 39 -7.93 -1.68 13.94
N ARG A 40 -6.83 -0.91 14.04
CA ARG A 40 -6.54 -0.09 15.23
C ARG A 40 -6.93 1.37 15.06
N THR A 41 -6.86 1.89 13.84
CA THR A 41 -7.22 3.28 13.53
C THR A 41 -8.15 3.36 12.33
N PRO A 42 -9.35 2.74 12.40
CA PRO A 42 -10.25 2.70 11.25
C PRO A 42 -10.73 4.09 10.81
N ASP A 43 -10.90 5.03 11.73
CA ASP A 43 -11.31 6.39 11.39
C ASP A 43 -10.21 7.13 10.62
N LEU A 44 -8.96 6.94 10.99
CA LEU A 44 -7.82 7.51 10.26
C LEU A 44 -7.73 6.90 8.87
N MET A 45 -7.97 5.60 8.73
CA MET A 45 -8.00 4.92 7.44
C MET A 45 -9.09 5.51 6.53
N TYR A 46 -10.28 5.67 7.07
CA TYR A 46 -11.41 6.28 6.36
C TYR A 46 -11.05 7.68 5.87
N GLU A 47 -10.55 8.52 6.76
CA GLU A 47 -10.14 9.88 6.44
C GLU A 47 -9.05 9.90 5.37
N TYR A 48 -8.03 9.06 5.51
CA TYR A 48 -6.94 8.97 4.54
C TYR A 48 -7.48 8.65 3.15
N ALA A 49 -8.29 7.60 3.04
CA ALA A 49 -8.82 7.16 1.75
C ALA A 49 -9.70 8.24 1.09
N HIS A 50 -10.52 8.95 1.88
CA HIS A 50 -11.44 9.95 1.35
C HIS A 50 -10.76 11.28 1.00
N THR A 51 -9.62 11.61 1.59
CA THR A 51 -8.95 12.89 1.36
C THR A 51 -7.74 12.82 0.45
N ALA A 52 -7.23 11.62 0.18
CA ALA A 52 -5.97 11.44 -0.54
C ALA A 52 -5.97 12.10 -1.91
N LYS A 53 -7.01 11.89 -2.70
CA LYS A 53 -7.14 12.47 -4.04
C LYS A 53 -7.10 13.99 -4.01
N ASP A 54 -7.84 14.61 -3.09
CA ASP A 54 -7.91 16.07 -2.97
C ASP A 54 -6.59 16.67 -2.51
N ARG A 55 -5.76 15.88 -1.81
CA ARG A 55 -4.42 16.30 -1.39
C ARG A 55 -3.36 16.10 -2.48
N GLY A 56 -3.75 15.71 -3.67
CA GLY A 56 -2.85 15.56 -4.81
C GLY A 56 -2.21 14.18 -4.95
N ILE A 57 -2.60 13.21 -4.15
CA ILE A 57 -2.12 11.84 -4.26
C ILE A 57 -2.74 11.20 -5.50
N LYS A 58 -1.90 10.51 -6.29
CA LYS A 58 -2.32 9.86 -7.53
C LYS A 58 -2.39 8.34 -7.41
N VAL A 59 -1.57 7.76 -6.54
CA VAL A 59 -1.52 6.31 -6.29
C VAL A 59 -1.26 6.08 -4.82
N ILE A 60 -1.92 5.09 -4.24
CA ILE A 60 -1.68 4.67 -2.85
C ILE A 60 -0.99 3.32 -2.87
N ILE A 61 0.13 3.21 -2.16
CA ILE A 61 0.84 1.95 -1.93
C ILE A 61 0.60 1.58 -0.47
N ALA A 62 -0.05 0.44 -0.24
CA ALA A 62 -0.46 0.02 1.09
C ALA A 62 0.16 -1.32 1.44
N GLY A 63 0.90 -1.36 2.55
CA GLY A 63 1.53 -2.57 3.08
C GLY A 63 0.84 -3.07 4.33
N ALA A 64 0.66 -4.37 4.43
CA ALA A 64 0.05 -4.99 5.61
C ALA A 64 0.46 -6.45 5.72
N GLY A 65 0.49 -6.96 6.94
CA GLY A 65 0.84 -8.36 7.22
C GLY A 65 -0.25 -9.07 8.01
N GLY A 66 -0.25 -10.40 7.94
CA GLY A 66 -1.24 -11.24 8.59
C GLY A 66 -2.62 -11.10 7.95
N ALA A 67 -3.61 -10.73 8.75
CA ALA A 67 -4.93 -10.33 8.24
C ALA A 67 -4.80 -8.94 7.59
N ALA A 68 -4.27 -8.93 6.39
CA ALA A 68 -3.80 -7.73 5.70
C ALA A 68 -4.94 -7.01 4.97
N HIS A 69 -5.86 -6.43 5.72
CA HIS A 69 -7.10 -5.85 5.18
C HIS A 69 -6.92 -4.41 4.69
N LEU A 70 -5.84 -3.73 5.07
CA LEU A 70 -5.66 -2.30 4.76
C LEU A 70 -5.76 -1.98 3.26
N PRO A 71 -5.06 -2.68 2.36
CA PRO A 71 -5.13 -2.31 0.94
C PRO A 71 -6.54 -2.42 0.36
N GLY A 72 -7.24 -3.51 0.64
CA GLY A 72 -8.61 -3.72 0.15
C GLY A 72 -9.61 -2.74 0.74
N MET A 73 -9.49 -2.44 2.03
CA MET A 73 -10.38 -1.48 2.69
C MET A 73 -10.19 -0.08 2.11
N VAL A 74 -8.96 0.34 1.91
CA VAL A 74 -8.66 1.65 1.31
C VAL A 74 -9.15 1.69 -0.14
N ALA A 75 -8.92 0.62 -0.91
CA ALA A 75 -9.39 0.55 -2.31
C ALA A 75 -10.91 0.68 -2.41
N ALA A 76 -11.64 0.19 -1.42
CA ALA A 76 -13.10 0.30 -1.39
C ALA A 76 -13.60 1.73 -1.13
N MET A 77 -12.72 2.63 -0.66
CA MET A 77 -13.09 3.98 -0.25
C MET A 77 -12.43 5.08 -1.08
N THR A 78 -11.70 4.73 -2.12
CA THR A 78 -11.03 5.71 -2.99
C THR A 78 -11.19 5.34 -4.45
N THR A 79 -11.13 6.34 -5.32
CA THR A 79 -11.06 6.12 -6.78
C THR A 79 -9.61 6.04 -7.28
N LEU A 80 -8.64 6.25 -6.40
CA LEU A 80 -7.23 6.16 -6.78
C LEU A 80 -6.80 4.69 -6.94
N PRO A 81 -5.84 4.41 -7.82
CA PRO A 81 -5.22 3.09 -7.87
C PRO A 81 -4.57 2.75 -6.53
N VAL A 82 -4.77 1.52 -6.06
CA VAL A 82 -4.15 1.01 -4.84
C VAL A 82 -3.27 -0.19 -5.19
N ILE A 83 -2.03 -0.14 -4.72
CA ILE A 83 -1.06 -1.22 -4.87
C ILE A 83 -0.83 -1.82 -3.49
N GLY A 84 -1.09 -3.11 -3.36
CA GLY A 84 -0.93 -3.83 -2.10
C GLY A 84 0.41 -4.55 -2.01
N VAL A 85 1.09 -4.37 -0.89
CA VAL A 85 2.34 -5.06 -0.56
C VAL A 85 2.08 -6.04 0.56
N PRO A 86 2.05 -7.36 0.28
CA PRO A 86 1.94 -8.35 1.35
C PRO A 86 3.25 -8.38 2.13
N VAL A 87 3.17 -8.09 3.42
CA VAL A 87 4.33 -8.13 4.30
C VAL A 87 4.43 -9.50 4.95
N LYS A 88 5.61 -10.10 4.92
CA LYS A 88 5.84 -11.43 5.47
C LYS A 88 5.41 -11.50 6.93
N SER A 89 4.60 -12.49 7.26
CA SER A 89 4.12 -12.77 8.61
C SER A 89 4.90 -13.92 9.24
N ARG A 90 4.81 -14.07 10.55
CA ARG A 90 5.48 -15.17 11.26
C ARG A 90 4.78 -16.51 11.06
N ALA A 91 3.44 -16.52 11.14
CA ALA A 91 2.67 -17.76 11.15
C ALA A 91 2.71 -18.49 9.81
N LEU A 92 2.54 -17.78 8.71
CA LEU A 92 2.40 -18.39 7.37
C LEU A 92 3.39 -17.80 6.35
N ASN A 93 4.46 -17.17 6.82
CA ASN A 93 5.53 -16.62 5.98
C ASN A 93 5.03 -15.65 4.89
N GLY A 94 3.91 -14.98 5.13
CA GLY A 94 3.34 -14.01 4.21
C GLY A 94 2.24 -14.55 3.31
N LEU A 95 1.97 -15.86 3.32
CA LEU A 95 0.87 -16.42 2.54
C LEU A 95 -0.47 -15.84 2.98
N ASP A 96 -0.69 -15.70 4.27
CA ASP A 96 -1.88 -15.06 4.85
C ASP A 96 -2.00 -13.61 4.39
N SER A 97 -0.90 -12.87 4.38
CA SER A 97 -0.85 -11.49 3.88
C SER A 97 -1.21 -11.43 2.40
N LEU A 98 -0.59 -12.28 1.60
CA LEU A 98 -0.82 -12.34 0.16
C LEU A 98 -2.28 -12.66 -0.16
N LEU A 99 -2.84 -13.69 0.44
CA LEU A 99 -4.22 -14.10 0.18
C LEU A 99 -5.23 -13.06 0.66
N SER A 100 -4.95 -12.35 1.76
CA SER A 100 -5.79 -11.27 2.25
C SER A 100 -5.86 -10.09 1.28
N ILE A 101 -4.79 -9.85 0.54
CA ILE A 101 -4.67 -8.70 -0.36
C ILE A 101 -5.12 -9.04 -1.78
N VAL A 102 -4.73 -10.22 -2.30
CA VAL A 102 -4.89 -10.53 -3.72
C VAL A 102 -6.31 -10.99 -4.08
N GLN A 103 -7.05 -11.60 -3.16
CA GLN A 103 -8.36 -12.19 -3.42
C GLN A 103 -9.47 -11.13 -3.29
N MET A 104 -9.41 -10.10 -4.13
CA MET A 104 -10.39 -9.02 -4.13
C MET A 104 -11.66 -9.38 -4.92
N PRO A 105 -12.84 -8.89 -4.47
CA PRO A 105 -14.07 -9.07 -5.23
C PRO A 105 -14.05 -8.24 -6.51
N GLY A 106 -14.82 -8.68 -7.51
CA GLY A 106 -15.02 -7.90 -8.74
C GLY A 106 -15.52 -6.50 -8.43
N GLY A 107 -14.94 -5.50 -9.07
CA GLY A 107 -15.30 -4.10 -8.88
C GLY A 107 -14.41 -3.32 -7.90
N VAL A 108 -13.62 -4.00 -7.07
CA VAL A 108 -12.69 -3.34 -6.13
C VAL A 108 -11.29 -3.91 -6.37
N PRO A 109 -10.53 -3.38 -7.34
CA PRO A 109 -9.22 -3.94 -7.66
C PRO A 109 -8.13 -3.43 -6.71
N VAL A 110 -7.19 -4.33 -6.38
CA VAL A 110 -5.93 -4.01 -5.73
C VAL A 110 -4.82 -4.69 -6.54
N LEU A 111 -3.88 -3.90 -7.06
CA LEU A 111 -2.69 -4.44 -7.71
C LEU A 111 -1.79 -5.02 -6.63
N THR A 112 -1.47 -6.31 -6.71
CA THR A 112 -0.72 -6.98 -5.66
C THR A 112 0.65 -7.38 -6.17
N VAL A 113 1.69 -6.99 -5.45
CA VAL A 113 3.08 -7.40 -5.72
C VAL A 113 3.43 -8.66 -4.92
N ALA A 114 4.62 -9.19 -5.12
CA ALA A 114 5.10 -10.34 -4.36
C ALA A 114 5.23 -10.03 -2.86
N ILE A 115 5.28 -11.06 -2.04
CA ILE A 115 5.54 -10.91 -0.60
C ILE A 115 6.84 -10.12 -0.41
N ASN A 116 6.78 -9.06 0.39
CA ASN A 116 7.87 -8.09 0.61
C ASN A 116 8.35 -7.37 -0.66
N GLY A 117 7.55 -7.37 -1.72
CA GLY A 117 7.91 -6.78 -3.01
C GLY A 117 7.74 -5.26 -3.07
N ALA A 118 8.18 -4.54 -2.06
CA ALA A 118 8.00 -3.09 -1.93
C ALA A 118 8.64 -2.30 -3.08
N LYS A 119 9.81 -2.70 -3.54
CA LYS A 119 10.50 -2.04 -4.66
C LYS A 119 9.64 -2.07 -5.93
N ASN A 120 9.06 -3.21 -6.27
CA ASN A 120 8.21 -3.33 -7.45
C ASN A 120 6.91 -2.52 -7.28
N ALA A 121 6.40 -2.39 -6.06
CA ALA A 121 5.26 -1.53 -5.80
C ALA A 121 5.58 -0.06 -6.13
N ALA A 122 6.78 0.39 -5.78
CA ALA A 122 7.22 1.75 -6.10
C ALA A 122 7.42 1.97 -7.59
N LEU A 123 7.90 0.95 -8.30
CA LEU A 123 8.15 1.05 -9.75
C LEU A 123 6.85 1.04 -10.57
N THR A 124 5.81 0.39 -10.08
CA THR A 124 4.55 0.21 -10.82
C THR A 124 3.94 1.53 -11.30
N PRO A 125 3.78 2.58 -10.47
CA PRO A 125 3.23 3.85 -10.95
C PRO A 125 4.16 4.59 -11.90
N LEU A 126 5.45 4.25 -11.92
CA LEU A 126 6.45 4.89 -12.79
C LEU A 126 6.56 4.19 -14.15
N GLY A 127 5.96 3.01 -14.28
CA GLY A 127 6.10 2.15 -15.46
C GLY A 127 7.36 1.29 -15.41
N ASN A 128 7.37 0.24 -16.23
CA ASN A 128 8.50 -0.70 -16.30
C ASN A 128 9.53 -0.32 -17.35
N CYS A 129 9.63 0.96 -17.69
CA CYS A 129 10.52 1.45 -18.75
C CYS A 129 11.94 1.75 -18.25
N LEU A 130 12.27 1.22 -17.11
CA LEU A 130 13.59 1.34 -16.54
C LEU A 130 14.49 0.18 -16.99
#